data_a5f8512c9cef8ba3acf8c518d91240fe
#
_entry.id   a5f8512c9cef8ba3acf8c518d91240fe
#
_cell.length_a   1.000
_cell.length_b   1.000
_cell.length_c   1.000
_cell.angle_alpha   90.00
_cell.angle_beta   90.00
_cell.angle_gamma   90.00
#
_symmetry.space_group_name_H-M   'P 1'
#
loop_
_entity.id
_entity.type
_entity.pdbx_description
1 polymer ?
#
loop_
_entity_poly.entity_id
_entity_poly.type
_entity_poly.pdbx_seq_one_letter_code
_entity_poly.pdbx_strand_id
1 'polypeptide(L)'
;ESAAAPGTTAGLLRRLGVDVEPSRDPRDLSEGQRLALVLAIQLSAEPPVLLLDEPTRGLDYSAKADLTAIVRELASAGMAVLISTHDVEFAAGVGRRTLLMADGELIAEGTTLDLLASSVAYAPQLAKVFAPSPVLTAADLAGVLR
;
A
#
# COMPACT_ATOMS: atom_id res chain seq x y z
N GLU A 1 -17.08 -20.04 19.16
CA GLU A 1 -16.13 -19.30 18.30
C GLU A 1 -15.31 -18.39 19.19
N SER A 2 -14.13 -18.86 19.57
CA SER A 2 -13.20 -18.05 20.36
C SER A 2 -12.66 -16.94 19.46
N ALA A 3 -13.06 -15.70 19.71
CA ALA A 3 -12.50 -14.55 19.02
C ALA A 3 -10.98 -14.51 19.28
N ALA A 4 -10.16 -14.66 18.24
CA ALA A 4 -8.72 -14.57 18.40
C ALA A 4 -8.35 -13.17 18.94
N ALA A 5 -7.39 -13.12 19.87
CA ALA A 5 -6.95 -11.85 20.46
C ALA A 5 -6.44 -10.89 19.36
N PRO A 6 -6.64 -9.56 19.51
CA PRO A 6 -6.35 -8.59 18.46
C PRO A 6 -4.92 -8.59 17.91
N GLY A 7 -3.93 -8.96 18.71
CA GLY A 7 -2.51 -9.01 18.31
C GLY A 7 -2.05 -10.37 17.77
N THR A 8 -2.93 -11.36 17.67
CA THR A 8 -2.56 -12.66 17.09
C THR A 8 -2.60 -12.61 15.56
N THR A 9 -1.84 -13.48 14.89
CA THR A 9 -1.85 -13.61 13.41
C THR A 9 -3.27 -13.76 12.88
N ALA A 10 -4.12 -14.56 13.52
CA ALA A 10 -5.53 -14.75 13.13
C ALA A 10 -6.37 -13.48 13.36
N GLY A 11 -6.10 -12.70 14.41
CA GLY A 11 -6.74 -11.41 14.66
C GLY A 11 -6.34 -10.38 13.61
N LEU A 12 -5.05 -10.36 13.24
CA LEU A 12 -4.52 -9.49 12.20
C LEU A 12 -5.06 -9.85 10.81
N LEU A 13 -5.12 -11.13 10.45
CA LEU A 13 -5.72 -11.59 9.18
C LEU A 13 -7.17 -11.10 9.02
N ARG A 14 -7.97 -11.20 10.08
CA ARG A 14 -9.35 -10.68 10.05
C ARG A 14 -9.41 -9.16 9.88
N ARG A 15 -8.51 -8.41 10.52
CA ARG A 15 -8.39 -6.95 10.31
C ARG A 15 -8.00 -6.61 8.87
N LEU A 16 -7.21 -7.47 8.24
CA LEU A 16 -6.82 -7.36 6.83
C LEU A 16 -7.92 -7.84 5.86
N GLY A 17 -9.13 -8.17 6.37
CA GLY A 17 -10.25 -8.64 5.56
C GLY A 17 -10.07 -10.04 4.96
N VAL A 18 -9.10 -10.81 5.45
CA VAL A 18 -8.78 -12.13 4.92
C VAL A 18 -9.22 -13.23 5.88
N ASP A 19 -10.19 -14.01 5.42
CA ASP A 19 -10.63 -15.23 6.11
C ASP A 19 -9.92 -16.44 5.46
N VAL A 20 -8.99 -17.02 6.18
CA VAL A 20 -8.23 -18.21 5.77
C VAL A 20 -8.45 -19.30 6.78
N GLU A 21 -8.93 -20.46 6.31
CA GLU A 21 -9.00 -21.67 7.11
C GLU A 21 -7.60 -22.03 7.65
N PRO A 22 -7.40 -22.18 8.97
CA PRO A 22 -6.06 -22.44 9.54
C PRO A 22 -5.37 -23.70 9.01
N SER A 23 -6.15 -24.66 8.50
CA SER A 23 -5.67 -25.92 7.91
C SER A 23 -5.26 -25.79 6.44
N ARG A 24 -5.54 -24.66 5.79
CA ARG A 24 -5.28 -24.47 4.36
C ARG A 24 -3.78 -24.33 4.10
N ASP A 25 -3.29 -25.05 3.08
CA ASP A 25 -1.89 -24.92 2.66
C ASP A 25 -1.65 -23.49 2.13
N PRO A 26 -0.60 -22.80 2.59
CA PRO A 26 -0.25 -21.47 2.07
C PRO A 26 -0.03 -21.39 0.56
N ARG A 27 0.27 -22.52 -0.09
CA ARG A 27 0.42 -22.61 -1.55
C ARG A 27 -0.89 -22.44 -2.31
N ASP A 28 -2.01 -22.75 -1.64
CA ASP A 28 -3.37 -22.67 -2.22
C ASP A 28 -4.01 -21.28 -1.99
N LEU A 29 -3.27 -20.34 -1.38
CA LEU A 29 -3.72 -18.98 -1.16
C LEU A 29 -3.56 -18.14 -2.44
N SER A 30 -4.51 -17.22 -2.67
CA SER A 30 -4.31 -16.16 -3.66
C SER A 30 -3.13 -15.28 -3.28
N GLU A 31 -2.58 -14.50 -4.23
CA GLU A 31 -1.47 -13.58 -3.94
C GLU A 31 -1.86 -12.57 -2.83
N GLY A 32 -3.07 -12.02 -2.87
CA GLY A 32 -3.57 -11.12 -1.82
C GLY A 32 -3.67 -11.80 -0.45
N GLN A 33 -4.20 -13.03 -0.40
CA GLN A 33 -4.27 -13.81 0.85
C GLN A 33 -2.88 -14.15 1.39
N ARG A 34 -1.94 -14.48 0.51
CA ARG A 34 -0.55 -14.77 0.87
C ARG A 34 0.15 -13.54 1.42
N LEU A 35 -0.02 -12.38 0.77
CA LEU A 35 0.51 -11.11 1.27
C LEU A 35 -0.08 -10.76 2.64
N ALA A 36 -1.39 -10.89 2.82
CA ALA A 36 -2.04 -10.62 4.10
C ALA A 36 -1.53 -11.55 5.21
N LEU A 37 -1.29 -12.83 4.90
CA LEU A 37 -0.68 -13.77 5.84
C LEU A 37 0.73 -13.34 6.26
N VAL A 38 1.57 -12.97 5.30
CA VAL A 38 2.93 -12.48 5.56
C VAL A 38 2.89 -11.20 6.41
N LEU A 39 2.03 -10.24 6.06
CA LEU A 39 1.85 -9.02 6.84
C LEU A 39 1.38 -9.32 8.27
N ALA A 40 0.40 -10.21 8.44
CA ALA A 40 -0.09 -10.58 9.76
C ALA A 40 1.01 -11.20 10.64
N ILE A 41 1.88 -12.05 10.06
CA ILE A 41 3.04 -12.63 10.75
C ILE A 41 4.03 -11.52 11.15
N GLN A 42 4.39 -10.64 10.23
CA GLN A 42 5.33 -9.55 10.51
C GLN A 42 4.80 -8.57 11.57
N LEU A 43 3.53 -8.21 11.45
CA LEU A 43 2.88 -7.25 12.36
C LEU A 43 2.63 -7.84 13.76
N SER A 44 2.60 -9.17 13.92
CA SER A 44 2.46 -9.79 15.24
C SER A 44 3.64 -9.51 16.18
N ALA A 45 4.78 -9.12 15.63
CA ALA A 45 5.97 -8.69 16.39
C ALA A 45 5.96 -7.20 16.74
N GLU A 46 4.91 -6.45 16.37
CA GLU A 46 4.77 -4.99 16.59
C GLU A 46 6.01 -4.20 16.16
N PRO A 47 6.51 -4.37 14.92
CA PRO A 47 7.73 -3.71 14.50
C PRO A 47 7.53 -2.19 14.41
N PRO A 48 8.50 -1.35 14.78
CA PRO A 48 8.41 0.10 14.61
C PRO A 48 8.53 0.53 13.15
N VAL A 49 9.09 -0.33 12.30
CA VAL A 49 9.33 -0.07 10.87
C VAL A 49 8.89 -1.27 10.05
N LEU A 50 8.12 -1.03 9.00
CA LEU A 50 7.71 -2.03 8.01
C LEU A 50 8.37 -1.72 6.66
N LEU A 51 9.05 -2.71 6.10
CA LEU A 51 9.68 -2.62 4.77
C LEU A 51 8.90 -3.49 3.79
N LEU A 52 8.44 -2.90 2.68
CA LEU A 52 7.69 -3.60 1.63
C LEU A 52 8.40 -3.41 0.29
N ASP A 53 8.72 -4.51 -0.37
CA ASP A 53 9.32 -4.52 -1.70
C ASP A 53 8.31 -5.07 -2.71
N GLU A 54 7.92 -4.23 -3.70
CA GLU A 54 6.93 -4.54 -4.74
C GLU A 54 5.63 -5.20 -4.22
N PRO A 55 4.98 -4.65 -3.17
CA PRO A 55 3.89 -5.34 -2.48
C PRO A 55 2.61 -5.45 -3.31
N THR A 56 2.50 -4.70 -4.42
CA THR A 56 1.33 -4.76 -5.32
C THR A 56 1.46 -5.79 -6.43
N ARG A 57 2.62 -6.47 -6.52
CA ARG A 57 2.88 -7.43 -7.58
C ARG A 57 1.92 -8.62 -7.50
N GLY A 58 1.25 -8.92 -8.61
CA GLY A 58 0.28 -10.02 -8.71
C GLY A 58 -1.06 -9.79 -8.02
N LEU A 59 -1.28 -8.61 -7.42
CA LEU A 59 -2.57 -8.24 -6.83
C LEU A 59 -3.54 -7.72 -7.89
N ASP A 60 -4.81 -8.09 -7.75
CA ASP A 60 -5.89 -7.47 -8.46
C ASP A 60 -6.23 -6.08 -7.87
N TYR A 61 -7.18 -5.39 -8.50
CA TYR A 61 -7.53 -4.02 -8.12
C TYR A 61 -8.12 -3.92 -6.70
N SER A 62 -8.92 -4.92 -6.30
CA SER A 62 -9.50 -4.97 -4.95
C SER A 62 -8.43 -5.16 -3.88
N ALA A 63 -7.55 -6.14 -4.07
CA ALA A 63 -6.46 -6.41 -3.14
C ALA A 63 -5.46 -5.23 -3.02
N LYS A 64 -5.23 -4.47 -4.12
CA LYS A 64 -4.44 -3.22 -4.07
C LYS A 64 -5.13 -2.14 -3.23
N ALA A 65 -6.46 -2.00 -3.35
CA ALA A 65 -7.22 -1.04 -2.55
C ALA A 65 -7.17 -1.41 -1.07
N ASP A 66 -7.32 -2.69 -0.73
CA ASP A 66 -7.22 -3.20 0.63
C ASP A 66 -5.82 -2.96 1.22
N LEU A 67 -4.76 -3.26 0.46
CA LEU A 67 -3.38 -2.99 0.86
C LEU A 67 -3.15 -1.49 1.11
N THR A 68 -3.70 -0.63 0.25
CA THR A 68 -3.62 0.83 0.41
C THR A 68 -4.25 1.28 1.73
N ALA A 69 -5.42 0.75 2.06
CA ALA A 69 -6.11 1.05 3.32
C ALA A 69 -5.30 0.60 4.54
N ILE A 70 -4.76 -0.62 4.49
CA ILE A 70 -3.90 -1.20 5.54
C ILE A 70 -2.66 -0.34 5.78
N VAL A 71 -1.92 0.00 4.72
CA VAL A 71 -0.70 0.82 4.84
C VAL A 71 -0.99 2.18 5.45
N ARG A 72 -2.09 2.82 5.04
CA ARG A 72 -2.54 4.09 5.62
C ARG A 72 -2.89 3.96 7.10
N GLU A 73 -3.59 2.90 7.49
CA GLU A 73 -3.93 2.63 8.90
C GLU A 73 -2.66 2.47 9.75
N LEU A 74 -1.71 1.64 9.31
CA LEU A 74 -0.45 1.41 10.00
C LEU A 74 0.37 2.70 10.16
N ALA A 75 0.49 3.48 9.09
CA ALA A 75 1.19 4.76 9.12
C ALA A 75 0.50 5.78 10.06
N SER A 76 -0.84 5.79 10.08
CA SER A 76 -1.63 6.66 10.97
C SER A 76 -1.51 6.25 12.44
N ALA A 77 -1.28 4.96 12.70
CA ALA A 77 -0.98 4.42 14.04
C ALA A 77 0.46 4.70 14.50
N GLY A 78 1.29 5.38 13.69
CA GLY A 78 2.66 5.78 14.03
C GLY A 78 3.76 4.84 13.56
N MET A 79 3.43 3.79 12.79
CA MET A 79 4.43 2.91 12.20
C MET A 79 5.15 3.62 11.03
N ALA A 80 6.46 3.53 10.98
CA ALA A 80 7.22 3.93 9.80
C ALA A 80 7.10 2.87 8.72
N VAL A 81 6.63 3.24 7.52
CA VAL A 81 6.51 2.31 6.38
C VAL A 81 7.37 2.79 5.23
N LEU A 82 8.29 1.96 4.78
CA LEU A 82 9.11 2.18 3.59
C LEU A 82 8.71 1.19 2.50
N ILE A 83 8.39 1.71 1.33
CA ILE A 83 7.90 0.91 0.20
C ILE A 83 8.78 1.15 -1.02
N SER A 84 9.27 0.08 -1.62
CA SER A 84 9.86 0.08 -2.96
C SER A 84 8.79 -0.41 -3.94
N THR A 85 8.49 0.38 -4.98
CA THR A 85 7.51 -0.01 -6.00
C THR A 85 7.67 0.80 -7.29
N HIS A 86 7.28 0.22 -8.41
CA HIS A 86 7.09 0.90 -9.69
C HIS A 86 5.60 1.21 -9.98
N ASP A 87 4.69 0.82 -9.08
CA ASP A 87 3.26 1.11 -9.17
C ASP A 87 2.97 2.54 -8.69
N VAL A 88 2.96 3.48 -9.62
CA VAL A 88 2.76 4.91 -9.33
C VAL A 88 1.39 5.22 -8.75
N GLU A 89 0.36 4.45 -9.10
CA GLU A 89 -1.00 4.61 -8.56
C GLU A 89 -1.02 4.24 -7.07
N PHE A 90 -0.38 3.13 -6.72
CA PHE A 90 -0.23 2.71 -5.34
C PHE A 90 0.62 3.71 -4.54
N ALA A 91 1.77 4.12 -5.09
CA ALA A 91 2.63 5.13 -4.46
C ALA A 91 1.88 6.44 -4.20
N ALA A 92 1.09 6.93 -5.17
CA ALA A 92 0.21 8.09 -5.00
C ALA A 92 -0.83 7.88 -3.89
N GLY A 93 -1.33 6.65 -3.76
CA GLY A 93 -2.32 6.28 -2.75
C GLY A 93 -1.80 6.25 -1.32
N VAL A 94 -0.54 5.90 -1.09
CA VAL A 94 0.00 5.66 0.27
C VAL A 94 1.13 6.61 0.66
N GLY A 95 1.89 7.12 -0.31
CA GLY A 95 3.11 7.88 -0.07
C GLY A 95 2.82 9.30 0.43
N ARG A 96 3.57 9.74 1.45
CA ARG A 96 3.68 11.16 1.84
C ARG A 96 4.93 11.79 1.25
N ARG A 97 6.02 11.05 1.26
CA ARG A 97 7.33 11.43 0.74
C ARG A 97 7.77 10.36 -0.23
N THR A 98 8.28 10.77 -1.38
CA THR A 98 8.73 9.87 -2.44
C THR A 98 10.18 10.16 -2.78
N LEU A 99 10.91 9.08 -3.02
CA LEU A 99 12.27 9.06 -3.51
C LEU A 99 12.24 8.42 -4.91
N LEU A 100 12.74 9.11 -5.93
CA LEU A 100 12.89 8.54 -7.27
C LEU A 100 14.32 8.04 -7.42
N MET A 101 14.45 6.77 -7.83
CA MET A 101 15.74 6.12 -8.05
C MET A 101 15.85 5.66 -9.51
N ALA A 102 17.02 5.84 -10.09
CA ALA A 102 17.39 5.26 -11.37
C ALA A 102 18.87 4.89 -11.36
N ASP A 103 19.22 3.77 -11.97
CA ASP A 103 20.60 3.27 -12.10
C ASP A 103 21.36 3.19 -10.76
N GLY A 104 20.63 2.93 -9.66
CA GLY A 104 21.20 2.85 -8.31
C GLY A 104 21.42 4.20 -7.62
N GLU A 105 21.04 5.31 -8.25
CA GLU A 105 21.18 6.67 -7.72
C GLU A 105 19.83 7.27 -7.34
N LEU A 106 19.84 8.13 -6.32
CA LEU A 106 18.69 8.94 -5.95
C LEU A 106 18.66 10.18 -6.86
N ILE A 107 17.67 10.25 -7.76
CA ILE A 107 17.56 11.33 -8.74
C ILE A 107 16.64 12.48 -8.31
N ALA A 108 15.67 12.21 -7.45
CA ALA A 108 14.79 13.21 -6.89
C ALA A 108 14.16 12.77 -5.58
N GLU A 109 13.81 13.76 -4.74
CA GLU A 109 13.14 13.56 -3.46
C GLU A 109 12.16 14.71 -3.23
N GLY A 110 10.97 14.41 -2.67
CA GLY A 110 9.98 15.44 -2.36
C GLY A 110 8.68 14.85 -1.82
N THR A 111 7.66 15.70 -1.74
CA THR A 111 6.32 15.19 -1.44
C THR A 111 5.83 14.34 -2.61
N THR A 112 5.05 13.31 -2.32
CA THR A 112 4.50 12.45 -3.37
C THR A 112 3.68 13.24 -4.39
N LEU A 113 2.92 14.23 -3.90
CA LEU A 113 2.13 15.10 -4.76
C LEU A 113 3.02 15.87 -5.75
N ASP A 114 4.05 16.55 -5.26
CA ASP A 114 4.90 17.40 -6.12
C ASP A 114 5.67 16.56 -7.16
N LEU A 115 6.24 15.43 -6.73
CA LEU A 115 7.02 14.57 -7.62
C LEU A 115 6.17 13.87 -8.68
N LEU A 116 5.01 13.33 -8.30
CA LEU A 116 4.18 12.57 -9.23
C LEU A 116 3.32 13.48 -10.12
N ALA A 117 2.84 14.63 -9.62
CA ALA A 117 2.07 15.57 -10.42
C ALA A 117 2.93 16.28 -11.49
N SER A 118 4.19 16.60 -11.17
CA SER A 118 5.09 17.30 -12.07
C SER A 118 5.82 16.41 -13.07
N SER A 119 5.81 15.09 -12.87
CA SER A 119 6.58 14.17 -13.69
C SER A 119 5.78 13.65 -14.89
N VAL A 120 6.26 13.91 -16.11
CA VAL A 120 5.67 13.35 -17.34
C VAL A 120 5.77 11.81 -17.36
N ALA A 121 6.85 11.26 -16.80
CA ALA A 121 7.13 9.81 -16.82
C ALA A 121 6.38 9.06 -15.72
N TYR A 122 6.28 9.64 -14.52
CA TYR A 122 5.78 8.95 -13.31
C TYR A 122 4.41 9.47 -12.84
N ALA A 123 3.76 10.38 -13.60
CA ALA A 123 2.44 10.84 -13.23
C ALA A 123 1.40 9.71 -13.34
N PRO A 124 0.56 9.50 -12.29
CA PRO A 124 -0.60 8.63 -12.36
C PRO A 124 -1.54 9.00 -13.52
N GLN A 125 -2.37 8.07 -13.97
CA GLN A 125 -3.29 8.32 -15.08
C GLN A 125 -4.21 9.51 -14.83
N LEU A 126 -4.75 9.63 -13.61
CA LEU A 126 -5.61 10.76 -13.25
C LEU A 126 -4.87 12.10 -13.29
N ALA A 127 -3.61 12.15 -12.85
CA ALA A 127 -2.81 13.37 -12.96
C ALA A 127 -2.62 13.80 -14.41
N LYS A 128 -2.44 12.85 -15.35
CA LYS A 128 -2.32 13.15 -16.78
C LYS A 128 -3.59 13.70 -17.41
N VAL A 129 -4.76 13.20 -16.96
CA VAL A 129 -6.08 13.61 -17.49
C VAL A 129 -6.51 14.96 -16.93
N PHE A 130 -6.23 15.23 -15.66
CA PHE A 130 -6.72 16.43 -14.96
C PHE A 130 -5.67 17.55 -14.82
N ALA A 131 -4.51 17.43 -15.47
CA ALA A 131 -3.51 18.49 -15.44
C ALA A 131 -4.11 19.84 -15.92
N PRO A 132 -3.81 20.95 -15.26
CA PRO A 132 -2.82 21.14 -14.19
C PRO A 132 -3.33 20.92 -12.74
N SER A 133 -4.53 20.38 -12.56
CA SER A 133 -5.10 20.13 -11.22
C SER A 133 -4.33 19.01 -10.50
N PRO A 134 -4.06 19.15 -9.19
CA PRO A 134 -3.26 18.19 -8.43
C PRO A 134 -4.09 16.95 -8.01
N VAL A 135 -4.66 16.25 -8.99
CA VAL A 135 -5.45 15.04 -8.80
C VAL A 135 -4.56 13.84 -9.09
N LEU A 136 -4.17 13.09 -8.07
CA LEU A 136 -3.37 11.87 -8.23
C LEU A 136 -4.20 10.60 -8.12
N THR A 137 -5.25 10.63 -7.31
CA THR A 137 -6.07 9.46 -6.98
C THR A 137 -7.56 9.74 -7.17
N ALA A 138 -8.38 8.69 -7.20
CA ALA A 138 -9.84 8.82 -7.25
C ALA A 138 -10.41 9.54 -6.02
N ALA A 139 -9.74 9.47 -4.87
CA ALA A 139 -10.13 10.19 -3.66
C ALA A 139 -9.95 11.71 -3.82
N ASP A 140 -8.86 12.14 -4.48
CA ASP A 140 -8.63 13.55 -4.78
C ASP A 140 -9.69 14.09 -5.74
N LEU A 141 -10.05 13.30 -6.78
CA LEU A 141 -11.10 13.66 -7.72
C LEU A 141 -12.45 13.86 -7.04
N ALA A 142 -12.82 13.00 -6.11
CA ALA A 142 -14.06 13.15 -5.33
C ALA A 142 -14.06 14.42 -4.47
N GLY A 143 -12.91 14.92 -4.07
CA GLY A 143 -12.75 16.20 -3.36
C GLY A 143 -12.94 17.43 -4.25
N VAL A 144 -12.54 17.34 -5.52
CA VAL A 144 -12.64 18.45 -6.50
C VAL A 144 -14.06 18.59 -7.07
N LEU A 145 -14.84 17.52 -7.11
CA LEU A 145 -16.20 17.50 -7.66
C LEU A 145 -17.29 17.91 -6.66
N ARG A 146 -16.94 18.30 -5.46
CA ARG A 146 -17.87 18.83 -4.43
C ARG A 146 -17.86 20.33 -4.38
#